data_b503fa41662cc0f2e7bb3f89c638a857
#
_entry.id   b503fa41662cc0f2e7bb3f89c638a857
#
_cell.length_a   1.000
_cell.length_b   1.000
_cell.length_c   1.000
_cell.angle_alpha   90.00
_cell.angle_beta   90.00
_cell.angle_gamma   90.00
#
_symmetry.space_group_name_H-M   'P 1'
#
loop_
_entity.id
_entity.type
_entity.pdbx_description
1 polymer ?
#
loop_
_entity_poly.entity_id
_entity_poly.type
_entity_poly.pdbx_seq_one_letter_code
_entity_poly.pdbx_strand_id
1 'polypeptide(L)'
;LKGTHFISLCSQRKIPLIFLQNITGFMVGENAEHGGIAKNGAKLVNAVATTKVPKITLLIGGSFGAGNYGMCGRAFAPRFLWTWPCSRISVMGGEQAASVLAQLKKNNTLKNKGKWNKKIEHSFKKPILDQFDNQSHPLYASARMWDDGIIDPTKTRDILAASIKITMNQNIEDTKFGIFRM
;
A
#
# COMPACT_ATOMS: atom_id res chain seq x y z
N LEU A 1 -3.66 -15.72 -3.65
CA LEU A 1 -3.42 -16.75 -4.68
C LEU A 1 -3.70 -16.24 -6.09
N LYS A 2 -4.88 -15.66 -6.35
CA LYS A 2 -5.25 -15.19 -7.69
C LYS A 2 -4.30 -14.11 -8.23
N GLY A 3 -3.93 -13.13 -7.41
CA GLY A 3 -2.94 -12.10 -7.78
C GLY A 3 -1.57 -12.68 -8.09
N THR A 4 -1.11 -13.61 -7.27
CA THR A 4 0.17 -14.34 -7.49
C THR A 4 0.17 -15.04 -8.84
N HIS A 5 -0.89 -15.80 -9.12
CA HIS A 5 -1.02 -16.54 -10.39
C HIS A 5 -1.03 -15.60 -11.60
N PHE A 6 -1.80 -14.50 -11.51
CA PHE A 6 -1.87 -13.49 -12.56
C PHE A 6 -0.50 -12.86 -12.86
N ILE A 7 0.25 -12.46 -11.81
CA ILE A 7 1.60 -11.91 -11.97
C ILE A 7 2.53 -12.93 -12.62
N SER A 8 2.46 -14.21 -12.22
CA SER A 8 3.28 -15.28 -12.80
C SER A 8 2.98 -15.46 -14.28
N LEU A 9 1.72 -15.47 -14.70
CA LEU A 9 1.32 -15.56 -16.10
C LEU A 9 1.81 -14.37 -16.94
N CYS A 10 1.64 -13.15 -16.42
CA CYS A 10 2.13 -11.93 -17.09
C CYS A 10 3.66 -11.96 -17.21
N SER A 11 4.34 -12.44 -16.17
CA SER A 11 5.79 -12.57 -16.17
C SER A 11 6.30 -13.54 -17.23
N GLN A 12 5.69 -14.72 -17.34
CA GLN A 12 6.03 -15.72 -18.38
C GLN A 12 5.80 -15.19 -19.80
N ARG A 13 4.78 -14.37 -19.97
CA ARG A 13 4.42 -13.78 -21.27
C ARG A 13 5.10 -12.43 -21.55
N LYS A 14 5.97 -11.98 -20.65
CA LYS A 14 6.64 -10.67 -20.73
C LYS A 14 5.68 -9.49 -20.88
N ILE A 15 4.53 -9.56 -20.21
CA ILE A 15 3.50 -8.52 -20.23
C ILE A 15 3.72 -7.57 -19.04
N PRO A 16 3.85 -6.25 -19.27
CA PRO A 16 3.99 -5.27 -18.19
C PRO A 16 2.76 -5.25 -17.28
N LEU A 17 2.97 -4.91 -16.02
CA LEU A 17 1.94 -4.88 -14.97
C LEU A 17 1.61 -3.46 -14.54
N ILE A 18 0.33 -3.15 -14.44
CA ILE A 18 -0.16 -1.92 -13.81
C ILE A 18 -0.86 -2.30 -12.51
N PHE A 19 -0.45 -1.69 -11.41
CA PHE A 19 -1.04 -1.85 -10.08
C PHE A 19 -1.87 -0.61 -9.74
N LEU A 20 -3.17 -0.77 -9.63
CA LEU A 20 -4.07 0.29 -9.17
C LEU A 20 -4.31 0.10 -7.67
N GLN A 21 -3.73 0.98 -6.85
CA GLN A 21 -3.81 0.86 -5.39
C GLN A 21 -4.96 1.68 -4.82
N ASN A 22 -5.89 0.97 -4.19
CA ASN A 22 -6.87 1.51 -3.25
C ASN A 22 -7.10 0.45 -2.17
N ILE A 23 -6.21 0.41 -1.19
CA ILE A 23 -6.10 -0.67 -0.21
C ILE A 23 -6.00 -0.12 1.21
N THR A 24 -6.60 -0.81 2.14
CA THR A 24 -6.60 -0.49 3.58
C THR A 24 -5.57 -1.30 4.37
N GLY A 25 -4.84 -2.19 3.72
CA GLY A 25 -3.92 -3.16 4.31
C GLY A 25 -4.42 -4.59 4.18
N PHE A 26 -3.69 -5.56 4.72
CA PHE A 26 -4.16 -6.93 4.86
C PHE A 26 -5.17 -7.05 6.01
N MET A 27 -6.12 -7.95 5.86
CA MET A 27 -7.04 -8.29 6.95
C MET A 27 -6.26 -8.89 8.12
N VAL A 28 -6.67 -8.52 9.32
CA VAL A 28 -6.11 -9.04 10.57
C VAL A 28 -7.19 -9.77 11.37
N GLY A 29 -6.76 -10.68 12.24
CA GLY A 29 -7.64 -11.42 13.13
C GLY A 29 -7.55 -12.94 12.92
N GLU A 30 -8.02 -13.68 13.91
CA GLU A 30 -7.92 -15.14 13.99
C GLU A 30 -8.46 -15.83 12.73
N ASN A 31 -9.64 -15.45 12.27
CA ASN A 31 -10.25 -16.02 11.06
C ASN A 31 -9.42 -15.77 9.80
N ALA A 32 -8.82 -14.59 9.67
CA ALA A 32 -7.95 -14.27 8.55
C ALA A 32 -6.66 -15.09 8.57
N GLU A 33 -6.06 -15.25 9.76
CA GLU A 33 -4.86 -16.06 9.95
C GLU A 33 -5.12 -17.55 9.69
N HIS A 34 -6.22 -18.11 10.23
CA HIS A 34 -6.63 -19.49 9.93
C HIS A 34 -6.96 -19.70 8.45
N GLY A 35 -7.50 -18.67 7.77
CA GLY A 35 -7.72 -18.65 6.33
C GLY A 35 -6.43 -18.57 5.49
N GLY A 36 -5.26 -18.43 6.13
CA GLY A 36 -3.95 -18.43 5.49
C GLY A 36 -3.56 -17.10 4.86
N ILE A 37 -4.03 -15.98 5.42
CA ILE A 37 -3.73 -14.62 4.89
C ILE A 37 -2.22 -14.36 4.83
N ALA A 38 -1.46 -14.74 5.87
CA ALA A 38 -0.02 -14.54 5.93
C ALA A 38 0.69 -15.32 4.81
N LYS A 39 0.38 -16.61 4.67
CA LYS A 39 0.92 -17.48 3.64
C LYS A 39 0.59 -16.99 2.22
N ASN A 40 -0.66 -16.66 1.97
CA ASN A 40 -1.11 -16.21 0.66
C ASN A 40 -0.61 -14.79 0.34
N GLY A 41 -0.51 -13.93 1.34
CA GLY A 41 0.09 -12.59 1.23
C GLY A 41 1.58 -12.68 0.89
N ALA A 42 2.32 -13.55 1.56
CA ALA A 42 3.73 -13.79 1.28
C ALA A 42 3.98 -14.26 -0.16
N LYS A 43 3.11 -15.13 -0.69
CA LYS A 43 3.18 -15.56 -2.10
C LYS A 43 2.99 -14.38 -3.06
N LEU A 44 2.02 -13.51 -2.78
CA LEU A 44 1.78 -12.34 -3.61
C LEU A 44 2.97 -11.38 -3.58
N VAL A 45 3.49 -11.08 -2.38
CA VAL A 45 4.66 -10.20 -2.20
C VAL A 45 5.88 -10.79 -2.91
N ASN A 46 6.11 -12.10 -2.81
CA ASN A 46 7.21 -12.76 -3.49
C ASN A 46 7.07 -12.63 -5.03
N ALA A 47 5.89 -12.87 -5.58
CA ALA A 47 5.65 -12.71 -7.02
C ALA A 47 5.92 -11.28 -7.49
N VAL A 48 5.47 -10.27 -6.74
CA VAL A 48 5.73 -8.84 -7.05
C VAL A 48 7.21 -8.51 -6.97
N ALA A 49 7.91 -9.03 -5.95
CA ALA A 49 9.32 -8.76 -5.72
C ALA A 49 10.23 -9.37 -6.77
N THR A 50 9.92 -10.59 -7.23
CA THR A 50 10.79 -11.36 -8.12
C THR A 50 10.53 -11.15 -9.61
N THR A 51 9.31 -10.74 -9.99
CA THR A 51 8.98 -10.51 -11.40
C THR A 51 9.86 -9.43 -12.04
N LYS A 52 10.33 -9.71 -13.26
CA LYS A 52 11.22 -8.84 -14.05
C LYS A 52 10.47 -7.98 -15.07
N VAL A 53 9.19 -8.26 -15.31
CA VAL A 53 8.40 -7.40 -16.21
C VAL A 53 8.26 -5.98 -15.63
N PRO A 54 8.18 -4.95 -16.47
CA PRO A 54 7.94 -3.59 -16.01
C PRO A 54 6.70 -3.51 -15.13
N LYS A 55 6.85 -2.87 -13.99
CA LYS A 55 5.76 -2.60 -13.03
C LYS A 55 5.53 -1.10 -12.97
N ILE A 56 4.28 -0.70 -13.10
CA ILE A 56 3.84 0.69 -12.95
C ILE A 56 2.77 0.70 -11.87
N THR A 57 2.91 1.56 -10.90
CA THR A 57 1.95 1.68 -9.80
C THR A 57 1.24 3.03 -9.86
N LEU A 58 -0.06 3.01 -9.64
CA LEU A 58 -0.89 4.20 -9.51
C LEU A 58 -1.70 4.13 -8.21
N LEU A 59 -1.46 5.08 -7.32
CA LEU A 59 -2.26 5.27 -6.11
C LEU A 59 -3.52 6.05 -6.47
N ILE A 60 -4.67 5.37 -6.50
CA ILE A 60 -5.98 5.97 -6.80
C ILE A 60 -6.79 6.29 -5.54
N GLY A 61 -6.35 5.79 -4.38
CA GLY A 61 -7.00 5.96 -3.10
C GLY A 61 -6.05 5.61 -1.96
N GLY A 62 -6.51 4.82 -1.00
CA GLY A 62 -5.68 4.39 0.12
C GLY A 62 -4.54 3.47 -0.28
N SER A 63 -3.40 3.63 0.38
CA SER A 63 -2.24 2.73 0.28
C SER A 63 -1.65 2.56 1.69
N PHE A 64 -2.21 1.61 2.44
CA PHE A 64 -1.89 1.44 3.86
C PHE A 64 -1.24 0.09 4.16
N GLY A 65 -0.23 0.15 5.02
CA GLY A 65 0.40 -1.02 5.64
C GLY A 65 1.02 -1.99 4.63
N ALA A 66 1.00 -3.27 4.99
CA ALA A 66 1.60 -4.35 4.19
C ALA A 66 0.88 -4.60 2.85
N GLY A 67 -0.36 -4.12 2.67
CA GLY A 67 -1.05 -4.15 1.38
C GLY A 67 -0.31 -3.36 0.29
N ASN A 68 0.40 -2.29 0.67
CA ASN A 68 1.28 -1.56 -0.24
C ASN A 68 2.36 -2.46 -0.86
N TYR A 69 2.92 -3.40 -0.10
CA TYR A 69 3.93 -4.35 -0.61
C TYR A 69 3.35 -5.30 -1.65
N GLY A 70 2.20 -5.91 -1.36
CA GLY A 70 1.52 -6.82 -2.29
C GLY A 70 1.05 -6.16 -3.58
N MET A 71 0.89 -4.84 -3.58
CA MET A 71 0.45 -4.05 -4.72
C MET A 71 1.59 -3.18 -5.30
N CYS A 72 2.83 -3.63 -5.18
CA CYS A 72 4.00 -3.00 -5.77
C CYS A 72 4.21 -1.54 -5.34
N GLY A 73 4.28 -1.29 -4.03
CA GLY A 73 4.73 0.01 -3.53
C GLY A 73 6.19 0.31 -3.87
N ARG A 74 6.68 1.47 -3.47
CA ARG A 74 8.03 1.96 -3.80
C ARG A 74 9.15 0.94 -3.47
N ALA A 75 9.01 0.17 -2.39
CA ALA A 75 9.99 -0.83 -1.96
C ALA A 75 10.22 -1.95 -2.99
N PHE A 76 9.26 -2.21 -3.89
CA PHE A 76 9.38 -3.23 -4.94
C PHE A 76 9.73 -2.67 -6.31
N ALA A 77 10.31 -1.47 -6.31
CA ALA A 77 10.91 -0.82 -7.48
C ALA A 77 9.98 -0.82 -8.72
N PRO A 78 8.76 -0.24 -8.63
CA PRO A 78 8.02 0.06 -9.85
C PRO A 78 8.85 1.00 -10.72
N ARG A 79 8.73 0.88 -12.04
CA ARG A 79 9.39 1.79 -12.98
C ARG A 79 8.85 3.21 -12.87
N PHE A 80 7.54 3.31 -12.60
CA PHE A 80 6.86 4.55 -12.26
C PHE A 80 5.86 4.28 -11.14
N LEU A 81 5.77 5.22 -10.21
CA LEU A 81 4.74 5.26 -9.18
C LEU A 81 4.07 6.63 -9.25
N TRP A 82 2.84 6.64 -9.77
CA TRP A 82 2.02 7.82 -9.90
C TRP A 82 0.99 7.90 -8.79
N THR A 83 0.57 9.10 -8.45
CA THR A 83 -0.34 9.34 -7.34
C THR A 83 -1.45 10.28 -7.75
N TRP A 84 -2.72 9.94 -7.43
CA TRP A 84 -3.84 10.87 -7.57
C TRP A 84 -3.89 11.84 -6.39
N PRO A 85 -4.42 13.08 -6.58
CA PRO A 85 -4.50 14.08 -5.51
C PRO A 85 -5.35 13.65 -4.31
N CYS A 86 -6.32 12.76 -4.51
CA CYS A 86 -7.20 12.24 -3.46
C CYS A 86 -6.64 11.03 -2.71
N SER A 87 -5.50 10.50 -3.11
CA SER A 87 -4.90 9.33 -2.47
C SER A 87 -4.35 9.63 -1.07
N ARG A 88 -4.11 8.58 -0.30
CA ARG A 88 -3.46 8.65 1.01
C ARG A 88 -2.50 7.48 1.17
N ILE A 89 -1.31 7.76 1.69
CA ILE A 89 -0.30 6.74 1.97
C ILE A 89 0.18 6.82 3.41
N SER A 90 0.13 5.71 4.14
CA SER A 90 0.59 5.63 5.53
C SER A 90 0.77 4.17 5.95
N VAL A 91 1.34 3.96 7.14
CA VAL A 91 1.46 2.62 7.75
C VAL A 91 0.10 2.02 8.09
N MET A 92 -0.90 2.85 8.41
CA MET A 92 -2.29 2.46 8.65
C MET A 92 -3.21 3.68 8.49
N GLY A 93 -4.51 3.48 8.43
CA GLY A 93 -5.47 4.58 8.41
C GLY A 93 -5.42 5.39 9.71
N GLY A 94 -5.52 6.72 9.63
CA GLY A 94 -5.44 7.61 10.79
C GLY A 94 -6.47 7.30 11.88
N GLU A 95 -7.71 7.00 11.50
CA GLU A 95 -8.76 6.59 12.44
C GLU A 95 -8.42 5.29 13.18
N GLN A 96 -7.84 4.31 12.49
CA GLN A 96 -7.38 3.08 13.12
C GLN A 96 -6.27 3.36 14.12
N ALA A 97 -5.25 4.13 13.72
CA ALA A 97 -4.14 4.49 14.59
C ALA A 97 -4.62 5.23 15.85
N ALA A 98 -5.44 6.26 15.67
CA ALA A 98 -6.00 7.03 16.77
C ALA A 98 -6.85 6.17 17.72
N SER A 99 -7.63 5.23 17.18
CA SER A 99 -8.48 4.35 18.00
C SER A 99 -7.68 3.35 18.81
N VAL A 100 -6.66 2.71 18.22
CA VAL A 100 -5.76 1.79 18.94
C VAL A 100 -5.02 2.52 20.06
N LEU A 101 -4.42 3.68 19.76
CA LEU A 101 -3.69 4.47 20.75
C LEU A 101 -4.60 4.98 21.87
N ALA A 102 -5.83 5.42 21.53
CA ALA A 102 -6.81 5.83 22.53
C ALA A 102 -7.24 4.68 23.43
N GLN A 103 -7.41 3.47 22.89
CA GLN A 103 -7.74 2.28 23.68
C GLN A 103 -6.60 1.92 24.65
N LEU A 104 -5.35 1.97 24.20
CA LEU A 104 -4.19 1.73 25.07
C LEU A 104 -4.11 2.79 26.18
N LYS A 105 -4.27 4.06 25.83
CA LYS A 105 -4.27 5.16 26.80
C LYS A 105 -5.41 5.04 27.81
N LYS A 106 -6.62 4.69 27.37
CA LYS A 106 -7.79 4.44 28.21
C LYS A 106 -7.49 3.33 29.21
N ASN A 107 -6.99 2.18 28.75
CA ASN A 107 -6.68 1.05 29.60
C ASN A 107 -5.66 1.43 30.69
N ASN A 108 -4.60 2.14 30.33
CA ASN A 108 -3.59 2.60 31.25
C ASN A 108 -4.16 3.64 32.26
N THR A 109 -5.00 4.57 31.79
CA THR A 109 -5.63 5.57 32.67
C THR A 109 -6.55 4.92 33.70
N LEU A 110 -7.36 3.95 33.28
CA LEU A 110 -8.27 3.23 34.18
C LEU A 110 -7.51 2.35 35.20
N LYS A 111 -6.42 1.70 34.78
CA LYS A 111 -5.54 0.94 35.71
C LYS A 111 -4.98 1.84 36.83
N ASN A 112 -4.67 3.08 36.49
CA ASN A 112 -4.15 4.08 37.45
C ASN A 112 -5.27 4.86 38.15
N LYS A 113 -6.51 4.33 38.17
CA LYS A 113 -7.70 4.96 38.80
C LYS A 113 -8.05 6.36 38.26
N GLY A 114 -7.58 6.71 37.07
CA GLY A 114 -7.92 7.94 36.38
C GLY A 114 -9.30 7.86 35.72
N LYS A 115 -9.83 9.05 35.32
CA LYS A 115 -11.12 9.13 34.62
C LYS A 115 -10.90 9.18 33.10
N TRP A 116 -11.74 8.45 32.36
CA TRP A 116 -11.78 8.49 30.90
C TRP A 116 -13.21 8.73 30.42
N ASN A 117 -13.39 9.71 29.54
CA ASN A 117 -14.68 10.03 28.94
C ASN A 117 -14.51 10.41 27.45
N LYS A 118 -15.63 10.56 26.73
CA LYS A 118 -15.63 10.88 25.29
C LYS A 118 -14.88 12.18 24.95
N LYS A 119 -14.93 13.20 25.82
CA LYS A 119 -14.23 14.46 25.61
C LYS A 119 -12.71 14.30 25.68
N ILE A 120 -12.23 13.55 26.67
CA ILE A 120 -10.81 13.21 26.82
C ILE A 120 -10.34 12.38 25.62
N GLU A 121 -11.14 11.39 25.21
CA GLU A 121 -10.83 10.56 24.05
C GLU A 121 -10.73 11.39 22.77
N HIS A 122 -11.67 12.27 22.51
CA HIS A 122 -11.66 13.15 21.34
C HIS A 122 -10.43 14.08 21.34
N SER A 123 -10.13 14.71 22.47
CA SER A 123 -8.94 15.58 22.61
C SER A 123 -7.64 14.81 22.42
N PHE A 124 -7.59 13.53 22.83
CA PHE A 124 -6.44 12.67 22.61
C PHE A 124 -6.30 12.23 21.16
N LYS A 125 -7.39 11.88 20.49
CA LYS A 125 -7.39 11.43 19.09
C LYS A 125 -7.05 12.54 18.10
N LYS A 126 -7.53 13.76 18.36
CA LYS A 126 -7.42 14.87 17.39
C LYS A 126 -6.00 15.12 16.89
N PRO A 127 -4.96 15.33 17.72
CA PRO A 127 -3.62 15.58 17.23
C PRO A 127 -3.04 14.41 16.41
N ILE A 128 -3.44 13.17 16.74
CA ILE A 128 -3.02 11.98 15.99
C ILE A 128 -3.66 12.00 14.61
N LEU A 129 -4.95 12.26 14.52
CA LEU A 129 -5.67 12.37 13.25
C LEU A 129 -5.09 13.48 12.37
N ASP A 130 -4.86 14.66 12.94
CA ASP A 130 -4.26 15.80 12.23
C ASP A 130 -2.87 15.46 11.69
N GLN A 131 -2.05 14.75 12.47
CA GLN A 131 -0.74 14.28 12.03
C GLN A 131 -0.85 13.28 10.87
N PHE A 132 -1.72 12.28 10.98
CA PHE A 132 -1.92 11.27 9.94
C PHE A 132 -2.48 11.89 8.66
N ASP A 133 -3.43 12.83 8.76
CA ASP A 133 -3.99 13.51 7.58
C ASP A 133 -2.92 14.32 6.84
N ASN A 134 -2.12 15.08 7.56
CA ASN A 134 -1.02 15.86 6.99
C ASN A 134 0.06 14.98 6.36
N GLN A 135 0.51 13.92 7.07
CA GLN A 135 1.62 13.08 6.63
C GLN A 135 1.25 12.04 5.58
N SER A 136 -0.03 11.68 5.47
CA SER A 136 -0.52 10.78 4.41
C SER A 136 -0.85 11.49 3.10
N HIS A 137 -0.83 12.82 3.10
CA HIS A 137 -1.22 13.63 1.94
C HIS A 137 -0.25 13.44 0.76
N PRO A 138 -0.73 13.38 -0.51
CA PRO A 138 0.14 13.18 -1.67
C PRO A 138 1.27 14.21 -1.79
N LEU A 139 1.01 15.47 -1.50
CA LEU A 139 2.05 16.51 -1.53
C LEU A 139 3.17 16.25 -0.52
N TYR A 140 2.82 15.71 0.65
CA TYR A 140 3.81 15.34 1.65
C TYR A 140 4.70 14.18 1.17
N ALA A 141 4.09 13.17 0.54
CA ALA A 141 4.78 12.01 -0.03
C ALA A 141 5.67 12.41 -1.22
N SER A 142 5.12 13.19 -2.14
CA SER A 142 5.83 13.65 -3.35
C SER A 142 7.02 14.54 -3.02
N ALA A 143 6.89 15.46 -2.05
CA ALA A 143 7.99 16.27 -1.54
C ALA A 143 9.16 15.45 -0.95
N ARG A 144 8.92 14.17 -0.62
CA ARG A 144 9.91 13.21 -0.11
C ARG A 144 10.31 12.16 -1.14
N MET A 145 9.92 12.36 -2.39
CA MET A 145 10.22 11.45 -3.51
C MET A 145 9.71 10.02 -3.27
N TRP A 146 8.57 9.87 -2.58
CA TRP A 146 7.92 8.58 -2.42
C TRP A 146 7.14 8.14 -3.67
N ASP A 147 6.86 9.09 -4.55
CA ASP A 147 6.30 8.86 -5.88
C ASP A 147 7.13 9.57 -6.97
N ASP A 148 6.77 9.38 -8.22
CA ASP A 148 7.37 10.05 -9.37
C ASP A 148 6.55 11.26 -9.81
N GLY A 149 5.42 11.51 -9.15
CA GLY A 149 4.59 12.69 -9.33
C GLY A 149 3.12 12.47 -9.08
N ILE A 150 2.44 13.59 -8.83
CA ILE A 150 1.00 13.64 -8.67
C ILE A 150 0.40 13.95 -10.04
N ILE A 151 -0.55 13.13 -10.49
CA ILE A 151 -1.15 13.25 -11.82
C ILE A 151 -2.63 13.63 -11.76
N ASP A 152 -3.08 14.37 -12.75
CA ASP A 152 -4.51 14.63 -12.95
C ASP A 152 -5.21 13.31 -13.31
N PRO A 153 -6.27 12.90 -12.60
CA PRO A 153 -7.04 11.70 -12.91
C PRO A 153 -7.54 11.63 -14.36
N THR A 154 -7.85 12.78 -14.97
CA THR A 154 -8.30 12.85 -16.36
C THR A 154 -7.20 12.49 -17.39
N LYS A 155 -5.93 12.62 -17.00
CA LYS A 155 -4.75 12.30 -17.82
C LYS A 155 -4.17 10.91 -17.55
N THR A 156 -4.80 10.14 -16.67
CA THR A 156 -4.30 8.83 -16.24
C THR A 156 -3.97 7.92 -17.43
N ARG A 157 -4.86 7.82 -18.42
CA ARG A 157 -4.66 6.95 -19.59
C ARG A 157 -3.41 7.34 -20.37
N ASP A 158 -3.24 8.61 -20.64
CA ASP A 158 -2.13 9.13 -21.45
C ASP A 158 -0.80 8.91 -20.74
N ILE A 159 -0.76 9.19 -19.43
CA ILE A 159 0.44 9.03 -18.61
C ILE A 159 0.82 7.55 -18.48
N LEU A 160 -0.14 6.66 -18.23
CA LEU A 160 0.12 5.22 -18.15
C LEU A 160 0.57 4.66 -19.51
N ALA A 161 -0.04 5.10 -20.61
CA ALA A 161 0.37 4.69 -21.95
C ALA A 161 1.81 5.13 -22.27
N ALA A 162 2.17 6.37 -21.95
CA ALA A 162 3.53 6.88 -22.08
C ALA A 162 4.52 6.09 -21.20
N SER A 163 4.14 5.82 -19.93
CA SER A 163 4.96 5.05 -18.99
C SER A 163 5.23 3.63 -19.53
N ILE A 164 4.20 2.95 -20.04
CA ILE A 164 4.37 1.61 -20.65
C ILE A 164 5.31 1.72 -21.86
N LYS A 165 5.08 2.68 -22.77
CA LYS A 165 5.92 2.84 -23.95
C LYS A 165 7.39 3.05 -23.60
N ILE A 166 7.68 3.86 -22.59
CA ILE A 166 9.05 4.10 -22.11
C ILE A 166 9.66 2.81 -21.56
N THR A 167 8.91 2.11 -20.70
CA THR A 167 9.43 0.90 -20.03
C THR A 167 9.64 -0.28 -20.95
N MET A 168 8.91 -0.36 -22.05
CA MET A 168 9.05 -1.43 -23.05
C MET A 168 10.26 -1.23 -24.01
N ASN A 169 10.95 -0.11 -23.94
CA ASN A 169 12.21 0.08 -24.70
C ASN A 169 13.38 -0.76 -24.14
N GLN A 170 13.25 -1.28 -22.93
CA GLN A 170 14.26 -2.14 -22.32
C GLN A 170 13.91 -3.61 -22.52
N ASN A 171 14.94 -4.43 -22.77
CA ASN A 171 14.75 -5.88 -22.83
C ASN A 171 14.27 -6.42 -21.47
N ILE A 172 13.28 -7.29 -21.50
CA ILE A 172 12.71 -7.93 -20.30
C ILE A 172 13.47 -9.24 -20.06
N GLU A 173 14.20 -9.26 -18.93
CA GLU A 173 14.90 -10.47 -18.46
C GLU A 173 13.91 -11.57 -18.09
N ASP A 174 14.38 -12.81 -18.10
CA ASP A 174 13.57 -13.92 -17.63
C ASP A 174 13.44 -13.88 -16.09
N THR A 175 12.21 -14.04 -15.62
CA THR A 175 11.92 -14.07 -14.20
C THR A 175 12.33 -15.41 -13.58
N LYS A 176 13.07 -15.32 -12.48
CA LYS A 176 13.36 -16.47 -11.63
C LYS A 176 12.54 -16.33 -10.35
N PHE A 177 11.40 -17.03 -10.29
CA PHE A 177 10.55 -17.02 -9.11
C PHE A 177 11.24 -17.75 -7.95
N GLY A 178 11.02 -17.25 -6.74
CA GLY A 178 11.38 -17.96 -5.53
C GLY A 178 10.49 -19.20 -5.30
N ILE A 179 10.82 -19.97 -4.30
CA ILE A 179 10.02 -21.13 -3.90
C ILE A 179 8.80 -20.67 -3.12
N PHE A 180 7.60 -20.93 -3.65
CA PHE A 180 6.32 -20.61 -2.99
C PHE A 180 5.87 -21.73 -2.04
N ARG A 181 6.81 -22.33 -1.36
CA ARG A 181 6.54 -23.45 -0.47
C ARG A 181 6.30 -22.94 0.96
N MET A 182 5.04 -22.89 1.36
CA MET A 182 4.63 -22.60 2.75
C MET A 182 3.37 -23.38 3.11
#